data_2c43475ad8a0ccb59a30422b523310c2
#
_entry.id   2c43475ad8a0ccb59a30422b523310c2
#
_cell.length_a   1.000
_cell.length_b   1.000
_cell.length_c   1.000
_cell.angle_alpha   90.00
_cell.angle_beta   90.00
_cell.angle_gamma   90.00
#
_symmetry.space_group_name_H-M   'P 1'
#
loop_
_entity.id
_entity.type
_entity.pdbx_description
1 polymer ?
#
loop_
_entity_poly.entity_id
_entity_poly.type
_entity_poly.pdbx_seq_one_letter_code
_entity_poly.pdbx_strand_id
1 'polypeptide(L)'
;MAEEDFLSLTYRLPSLSFEAPLSGEERTFTQNIRMRAWALTVCGCAHAAFYCRLLTAFRCRLLDEAHFPNSWLAKYKILKSNRGALKIGVLGCGNFGKQLVFSLLQLTDLTAACISVSTRRPETLSDLTDLGIQCFYDNRRLAASVDVMFLCCLPSQLFAVSSQIRGSIPKACVVYSLVTAVPAARLKNFLAHGSIVRPHYSFYEQNPWSKLWETGKSPLKALEVQEVIEVTSPFKEAGLSCVGLKWFEEVMYSVLNFSYLLKVPHGLSVGRLNDLLFGPSDGVEAIDSPVLFSSESFVNASCIQSLSLSSPFPWFDLSSVSLRNTPLTKFFSLHPRLQCHLSFVYRMSMLKKKVLHDTDGCCGH
;
A
#
# COMPACT_ATOMS: atom_id res chain seq x y z
N MET A 1 -23.37 3.03 25.36
CA MET A 1 -24.64 3.82 25.59
C MET A 1 -24.36 5.23 26.06
N ALA A 2 -23.47 5.50 27.04
CA ALA A 2 -23.25 6.86 27.54
C ALA A 2 -22.48 7.84 26.59
N GLU A 3 -21.61 7.34 25.73
CA GLU A 3 -20.84 8.19 24.77
C GLU A 3 -21.67 8.62 23.55
N GLU A 4 -22.59 7.79 23.09
CA GLU A 4 -23.50 8.14 21.97
C GLU A 4 -24.51 9.21 22.39
N ASP A 5 -24.97 9.19 23.63
CA ASP A 5 -25.91 10.20 24.16
C ASP A 5 -25.23 11.58 24.32
N PHE A 6 -23.97 11.61 24.76
CA PHE A 6 -23.24 12.88 24.95
C PHE A 6 -22.94 13.56 23.60
N LEU A 7 -22.53 12.81 22.59
CA LEU A 7 -22.31 13.34 21.23
C LEU A 7 -23.61 13.81 20.58
N SER A 8 -24.75 13.17 20.87
CA SER A 8 -26.06 13.58 20.36
C SER A 8 -26.59 14.86 21.02
N LEU A 9 -26.29 15.05 22.30
CA LEU A 9 -26.64 16.28 23.05
C LEU A 9 -25.79 17.47 22.61
N THR A 10 -24.49 17.30 22.40
CA THR A 10 -23.60 18.36 21.93
C THR A 10 -23.86 18.76 20.47
N TYR A 11 -24.34 17.85 19.64
CA TYR A 11 -24.72 18.13 18.25
C TYR A 11 -25.97 19.04 18.16
N ARG A 12 -26.85 19.01 19.16
CA ARG A 12 -28.07 19.80 19.19
C ARG A 12 -27.90 21.22 19.77
N LEU A 13 -26.74 21.52 20.31
CA LEU A 13 -26.45 22.85 20.86
C LEU A 13 -25.56 23.65 19.92
N PRO A 14 -26.11 24.58 19.11
CA PRO A 14 -25.34 25.39 18.16
C PRO A 14 -24.16 26.13 18.78
N SER A 15 -24.29 26.52 20.07
CA SER A 15 -23.23 27.19 20.83
C SER A 15 -22.02 26.33 21.15
N LEU A 16 -22.14 24.98 21.08
CA LEU A 16 -21.05 24.04 21.29
C LEU A 16 -20.47 23.54 19.95
N SER A 17 -21.07 23.88 18.82
CA SER A 17 -20.48 23.55 17.52
C SER A 17 -19.30 24.47 17.23
N PHE A 18 -18.14 23.91 16.97
CA PHE A 18 -16.92 24.64 16.57
C PHE A 18 -17.13 25.55 15.35
N GLU A 19 -18.19 25.33 14.60
CA GLU A 19 -18.52 26.03 13.35
C GLU A 19 -19.53 27.18 13.58
N ALA A 20 -20.11 27.29 14.78
CA ALA A 20 -21.09 28.33 15.06
C ALA A 20 -20.60 29.76 14.76
N PRO A 21 -19.34 30.13 15.08
CA PRO A 21 -18.82 31.48 14.83
C PRO A 21 -18.32 31.70 13.39
N LEU A 22 -18.25 30.66 12.55
CA LEU A 22 -17.70 30.76 11.19
C LEU A 22 -18.70 31.43 10.23
N SER A 23 -18.22 32.31 9.39
CA SER A 23 -18.96 32.84 8.23
C SER A 23 -19.33 31.75 7.25
N GLY A 24 -20.23 32.02 6.30
CA GLY A 24 -20.62 31.06 5.27
C GLY A 24 -19.44 30.59 4.42
N GLU A 25 -18.53 31.49 4.07
CA GLU A 25 -17.32 31.17 3.29
C GLU A 25 -16.34 30.29 4.08
N GLU A 26 -16.10 30.63 5.34
CA GLU A 26 -15.23 29.86 6.24
C GLU A 26 -15.76 28.45 6.50
N ARG A 27 -17.08 28.28 6.63
CA ARG A 27 -17.73 26.96 6.73
C ARG A 27 -17.50 26.13 5.48
N THR A 28 -17.72 26.71 4.31
CA THR A 28 -17.51 26.05 3.03
C THR A 28 -16.03 25.64 2.87
N PHE A 29 -15.12 26.53 3.22
CA PHE A 29 -13.69 26.25 3.18
C PHE A 29 -13.29 25.09 4.14
N THR A 30 -13.77 25.14 5.38
CA THR A 30 -13.52 24.09 6.37
C THR A 30 -14.10 22.75 5.93
N GLN A 31 -15.30 22.74 5.36
CA GLN A 31 -15.92 21.54 4.82
C GLN A 31 -15.10 20.95 3.66
N ASN A 32 -14.62 21.78 2.75
CA ASN A 32 -13.75 21.34 1.65
C ASN A 32 -12.44 20.70 2.15
N ILE A 33 -11.81 21.29 3.19
CA ILE A 33 -10.60 20.69 3.80
C ILE A 33 -10.91 19.33 4.41
N ARG A 34 -12.00 19.20 5.14
CA ARG A 34 -12.43 17.93 5.75
C ARG A 34 -12.71 16.86 4.69
N MET A 35 -13.40 17.23 3.61
CA MET A 35 -13.67 16.32 2.50
C MET A 35 -12.37 15.84 1.84
N ARG A 36 -11.42 16.74 1.59
CA ARG A 36 -10.09 16.38 1.05
C ARG A 36 -9.32 15.46 1.98
N ALA A 37 -9.30 15.77 3.28
CA ALA A 37 -8.64 14.92 4.28
C ALA A 37 -9.26 13.52 4.35
N TRP A 38 -10.59 13.44 4.25
CA TRP A 38 -11.31 12.18 4.21
C TRP A 38 -10.97 11.37 2.95
N ALA A 39 -10.98 11.99 1.78
CA ALA A 39 -10.60 11.32 0.54
C ALA A 39 -9.15 10.81 0.56
N LEU A 40 -8.21 11.60 1.11
CA LEU A 40 -6.84 11.12 1.32
C LEU A 40 -6.77 9.89 2.21
N THR A 41 -7.61 9.86 3.25
CA THR A 41 -7.66 8.72 4.16
C THR A 41 -8.16 7.46 3.44
N VAL A 42 -9.25 7.58 2.68
CA VAL A 42 -9.80 6.45 1.91
C VAL A 42 -8.82 5.99 0.84
N CYS A 43 -8.28 6.91 0.02
CA CYS A 43 -7.28 6.58 -1.00
C CYS A 43 -6.02 5.97 -0.38
N GLY A 44 -5.52 6.53 0.72
CA GLY A 44 -4.33 6.02 1.40
C GLY A 44 -4.50 4.59 1.89
N CYS A 45 -5.66 4.26 2.48
CA CYS A 45 -5.99 2.90 2.91
C CYS A 45 -6.13 1.95 1.71
N ALA A 46 -6.82 2.38 0.65
CA ALA A 46 -7.03 1.58 -0.56
C ALA A 46 -5.71 1.26 -1.27
N HIS A 47 -4.86 2.27 -1.48
CA HIS A 47 -3.56 2.10 -2.14
C HIS A 47 -2.59 1.25 -1.33
N ALA A 48 -2.58 1.41 -0.01
CA ALA A 48 -1.78 0.55 0.88
C ALA A 48 -2.24 -0.91 0.83
N ALA A 49 -3.56 -1.15 0.84
CA ALA A 49 -4.12 -2.49 0.71
C ALA A 49 -3.80 -3.11 -0.66
N PHE A 50 -3.97 -2.37 -1.74
CA PHE A 50 -3.59 -2.81 -3.09
C PHE A 50 -2.11 -3.17 -3.19
N TYR A 51 -1.23 -2.33 -2.64
CA TYR A 51 0.21 -2.60 -2.58
C TYR A 51 0.52 -3.91 -1.84
N CYS A 52 -0.06 -4.10 -0.66
CA CYS A 52 0.15 -5.33 0.11
C CYS A 52 -0.37 -6.57 -0.63
N ARG A 53 -1.53 -6.49 -1.28
CA ARG A 53 -2.07 -7.57 -2.11
C ARG A 53 -1.15 -7.92 -3.27
N LEU A 54 -0.71 -6.90 -4.02
CA LEU A 54 0.19 -7.09 -5.15
C LEU A 54 1.50 -7.76 -4.71
N LEU A 55 2.10 -7.25 -3.62
CA LEU A 55 3.35 -7.78 -3.09
C LEU A 55 3.18 -9.23 -2.58
N THR A 56 2.11 -9.52 -1.85
CA THR A 56 1.80 -10.87 -1.36
C THR A 56 1.57 -11.83 -2.52
N ALA A 57 0.74 -11.45 -3.49
CA ALA A 57 0.44 -12.29 -4.65
C ALA A 57 1.70 -12.56 -5.50
N PHE A 58 2.55 -11.55 -5.68
CA PHE A 58 3.82 -11.74 -6.39
C PHE A 58 4.77 -12.67 -5.62
N ARG A 59 4.88 -12.49 -4.28
CA ARG A 59 5.67 -13.40 -3.42
C ARG A 59 5.18 -14.84 -3.56
N CYS A 60 3.88 -15.06 -3.48
CA CYS A 60 3.30 -16.40 -3.64
C CYS A 60 3.65 -17.00 -5.01
N ARG A 61 3.51 -16.22 -6.10
CA ARG A 61 3.87 -16.71 -7.47
C ARG A 61 5.36 -16.98 -7.64
N LEU A 62 6.22 -16.17 -7.03
CA LEU A 62 7.66 -16.47 -7.04
C LEU A 62 8.02 -17.68 -6.21
N LEU A 63 7.19 -18.02 -5.23
CA LEU A 63 7.39 -19.13 -4.32
C LEU A 63 6.57 -20.38 -4.74
N ASP A 64 5.99 -20.44 -5.91
CA ASP A 64 5.28 -21.60 -6.45
C ASP A 64 6.27 -22.62 -7.03
N GLU A 65 6.29 -23.82 -6.43
CA GLU A 65 7.24 -24.89 -6.71
C GLU A 65 7.16 -25.46 -8.14
N ALA A 66 5.99 -25.36 -8.77
CA ALA A 66 5.70 -26.00 -10.05
C ALA A 66 6.61 -25.52 -11.21
N HIS A 67 7.38 -24.46 -11.01
CA HIS A 67 8.10 -23.78 -12.08
C HIS A 67 9.59 -23.53 -11.79
N PHE A 68 10.15 -24.16 -10.75
CA PHE A 68 11.57 -24.06 -10.47
C PHE A 68 12.36 -25.29 -10.96
N PRO A 69 13.54 -25.09 -11.57
CA PRO A 69 14.47 -26.19 -11.82
C PRO A 69 14.81 -26.92 -10.52
N ASN A 70 14.97 -28.25 -10.57
CA ASN A 70 15.28 -29.08 -9.39
C ASN A 70 16.50 -28.59 -8.59
N SER A 71 17.46 -27.95 -9.25
CA SER A 71 18.65 -27.35 -8.62
C SER A 71 18.34 -26.17 -7.67
N TRP A 72 17.17 -25.56 -7.78
CA TRP A 72 16.73 -24.43 -6.97
C TRP A 72 15.80 -24.84 -5.81
N LEU A 73 15.19 -26.03 -5.88
CA LEU A 73 14.19 -26.51 -4.93
C LEU A 73 14.70 -26.58 -3.49
N ALA A 74 15.95 -26.99 -3.27
CA ALA A 74 16.52 -27.06 -1.91
C ALA A 74 16.72 -25.67 -1.31
N LYS A 75 17.24 -24.72 -2.10
CA LYS A 75 17.43 -23.32 -1.70
C LYS A 75 16.10 -22.61 -1.48
N TYR A 76 15.11 -22.96 -2.29
CA TYR A 76 13.76 -22.50 -2.23
C TYR A 76 13.01 -22.94 -0.95
N LYS A 77 13.10 -24.22 -0.57
CA LYS A 77 12.48 -24.74 0.66
C LYS A 77 12.99 -24.01 1.91
N ILE A 78 14.27 -23.69 1.97
CA ILE A 78 14.88 -22.89 3.05
C ILE A 78 14.33 -21.45 3.03
N LEU A 79 14.18 -20.84 1.86
CA LEU A 79 13.65 -19.50 1.71
C LEU A 79 12.16 -19.42 2.06
N LYS A 80 11.37 -20.44 1.69
CA LYS A 80 9.95 -20.56 2.03
C LYS A 80 9.75 -20.71 3.53
N SER A 81 10.56 -21.53 4.19
CA SER A 81 10.49 -21.71 5.65
C SER A 81 10.91 -20.47 6.43
N ASN A 82 11.88 -19.70 5.92
CA ASN A 82 12.44 -18.53 6.60
C ASN A 82 11.70 -17.22 6.28
N ARG A 83 10.90 -17.18 5.19
CA ARG A 83 10.17 -15.99 4.74
C ARG A 83 8.68 -16.29 4.65
N GLY A 84 8.07 -16.63 5.78
CA GLY A 84 6.63 -16.82 5.93
C GLY A 84 5.79 -15.62 5.44
N ALA A 85 4.64 -15.41 5.99
CA ALA A 85 3.73 -14.33 5.65
C ALA A 85 4.42 -12.95 5.69
N LEU A 86 3.95 -12.03 4.83
CA LEU A 86 4.45 -10.65 4.76
C LEU A 86 4.26 -9.95 6.11
N LYS A 87 5.35 -9.46 6.69
CA LYS A 87 5.34 -8.76 7.99
C LYS A 87 5.17 -7.26 7.77
N ILE A 88 4.13 -6.72 8.37
CA ILE A 88 3.75 -5.31 8.25
C ILE A 88 3.99 -4.60 9.58
N GLY A 89 4.63 -3.43 9.52
CA GLY A 89 4.74 -2.51 10.64
C GLY A 89 3.99 -1.22 10.40
N VAL A 90 3.25 -0.75 11.40
CA VAL A 90 2.63 0.58 11.37
C VAL A 90 3.29 1.44 12.44
N LEU A 91 4.02 2.45 12.01
CA LEU A 91 4.71 3.38 12.87
C LEU A 91 3.89 4.68 13.02
N GLY A 92 3.30 4.84 14.20
CA GLY A 92 2.33 5.90 14.49
C GLY A 92 0.90 5.42 14.25
N CYS A 93 0.17 5.17 15.34
CA CYS A 93 -1.23 4.69 15.30
C CYS A 93 -2.18 5.73 15.89
N GLY A 94 -2.23 6.90 15.23
CA GLY A 94 -3.33 7.86 15.40
C GLY A 94 -4.56 7.42 14.60
N ASN A 95 -5.52 8.33 14.40
CA ASN A 95 -6.75 8.01 13.64
C ASN A 95 -6.47 7.36 12.29
N PHE A 96 -5.52 7.89 11.52
CA PHE A 96 -5.19 7.34 10.22
C PHE A 96 -4.53 5.95 10.33
N GLY A 97 -3.52 5.80 11.19
CA GLY A 97 -2.82 4.51 11.35
C GLY A 97 -3.75 3.38 11.81
N LYS A 98 -4.69 3.71 12.70
CA LYS A 98 -5.72 2.76 13.15
C LYS A 98 -6.65 2.32 12.01
N GLN A 99 -7.14 3.27 11.21
CA GLN A 99 -7.98 2.98 10.04
C GLN A 99 -7.22 2.18 8.98
N LEU A 100 -5.93 2.47 8.79
CA LEU A 100 -5.07 1.69 7.91
C LEU A 100 -4.96 0.23 8.37
N VAL A 101 -4.72 -0.01 9.66
CA VAL A 101 -4.63 -1.37 10.21
C VAL A 101 -5.92 -2.15 9.95
N PHE A 102 -7.08 -1.57 10.26
CA PHE A 102 -8.37 -2.21 9.97
C PHE A 102 -8.56 -2.47 8.47
N SER A 103 -8.17 -1.51 7.63
CA SER A 103 -8.28 -1.67 6.16
C SER A 103 -7.39 -2.80 5.66
N LEU A 104 -6.16 -2.92 6.16
CA LEU A 104 -5.25 -4.01 5.81
C LEU A 104 -5.80 -5.37 6.23
N LEU A 105 -6.38 -5.48 7.43
CA LEU A 105 -6.97 -6.72 7.93
C LEU A 105 -8.17 -7.19 7.10
N GLN A 106 -9.00 -6.27 6.63
CA GLN A 106 -10.23 -6.61 5.92
C GLN A 106 -10.07 -6.69 4.41
N LEU A 107 -9.24 -5.82 3.83
CA LEU A 107 -9.06 -5.75 2.37
C LEU A 107 -7.91 -6.62 1.85
N THR A 108 -7.15 -7.29 2.72
CA THR A 108 -6.05 -8.17 2.31
C THR A 108 -6.13 -9.51 3.03
N ASP A 109 -5.32 -10.48 2.58
CA ASP A 109 -5.21 -11.78 3.23
C ASP A 109 -4.24 -11.79 4.44
N LEU A 110 -3.83 -10.61 4.91
CA LEU A 110 -2.99 -10.46 6.08
C LEU A 110 -3.77 -10.83 7.34
N THR A 111 -3.12 -11.59 8.22
CA THR A 111 -3.65 -11.90 9.55
C THR A 111 -3.13 -10.91 10.60
N ALA A 112 -3.79 -10.82 11.74
CA ALA A 112 -3.35 -9.96 12.84
C ALA A 112 -1.91 -10.27 13.28
N ALA A 113 -1.49 -11.54 13.26
CA ALA A 113 -0.13 -11.97 13.58
C ALA A 113 0.95 -11.41 12.63
N CYS A 114 0.56 -10.98 11.41
CA CYS A 114 1.46 -10.38 10.45
C CYS A 114 1.66 -8.88 10.67
N ILE A 115 0.84 -8.24 11.51
CA ILE A 115 0.82 -6.79 11.70
C ILE A 115 1.34 -6.45 13.10
N SER A 116 2.27 -5.53 13.17
CA SER A 116 2.76 -4.96 14.42
C SER A 116 2.65 -3.45 14.40
N VAL A 117 2.39 -2.85 15.54
CA VAL A 117 2.16 -1.40 15.68
C VAL A 117 3.11 -0.82 16.71
N SER A 118 3.81 0.25 16.35
CA SER A 118 4.55 1.05 17.33
C SER A 118 3.92 2.43 17.48
N THR A 119 3.55 2.76 18.71
CA THR A 119 2.91 4.03 19.08
C THR A 119 3.33 4.48 20.46
N ARG A 120 3.23 5.78 20.74
CA ARG A 120 3.59 6.34 22.06
C ARG A 120 2.68 5.87 23.21
N ARG A 121 1.45 5.52 22.90
CA ARG A 121 0.44 5.08 23.88
C ARG A 121 -0.23 3.79 23.41
N PRO A 122 0.47 2.65 23.48
CA PRO A 122 -0.07 1.36 23.05
C PRO A 122 -1.29 0.93 23.89
N GLU A 123 -1.40 1.36 25.14
CA GLU A 123 -2.53 1.11 26.03
C GLU A 123 -3.87 1.65 25.51
N THR A 124 -3.85 2.60 24.60
CA THR A 124 -5.08 3.14 23.99
C THR A 124 -5.59 2.32 22.80
N LEU A 125 -4.93 1.23 22.48
CA LEU A 125 -5.21 0.38 21.32
C LEU A 125 -5.73 -1.00 21.72
N SER A 126 -6.56 -1.08 22.78
CA SER A 126 -7.14 -2.34 23.24
C SER A 126 -7.88 -3.09 22.12
N ASP A 127 -8.63 -2.37 21.30
CA ASP A 127 -9.34 -2.93 20.15
C ASP A 127 -8.45 -3.59 19.09
N LEU A 128 -7.20 -3.16 18.92
CA LEU A 128 -6.23 -3.82 18.05
C LEU A 128 -5.55 -5.01 18.76
N THR A 129 -5.26 -4.87 20.06
CA THR A 129 -4.67 -5.98 20.84
C THR A 129 -5.65 -7.13 21.02
N ASP A 130 -6.95 -6.86 21.16
CA ASP A 130 -8.01 -7.87 21.22
C ASP A 130 -8.14 -8.67 19.92
N LEU A 131 -7.76 -8.07 18.77
CA LEU A 131 -7.64 -8.75 17.48
C LEU A 131 -6.34 -9.57 17.34
N GLY A 132 -5.45 -9.55 18.33
CA GLY A 132 -4.18 -10.26 18.32
C GLY A 132 -3.02 -9.49 17.67
N ILE A 133 -3.15 -8.19 17.43
CA ILE A 133 -2.09 -7.33 16.90
C ILE A 133 -1.12 -6.97 18.03
N GLN A 134 0.18 -7.06 17.76
CA GLN A 134 1.20 -6.64 18.71
C GLN A 134 1.32 -5.11 18.70
N CYS A 135 0.89 -4.45 19.78
CA CYS A 135 1.01 -3.02 19.99
C CYS A 135 2.03 -2.73 21.09
N PHE A 136 3.05 -1.92 20.79
CA PHE A 136 4.10 -1.56 21.72
C PHE A 136 4.70 -0.19 21.44
N TYR A 137 5.57 0.30 22.30
CA TYR A 137 6.36 1.52 22.09
C TYR A 137 7.84 1.17 21.96
N ASP A 138 8.24 0.75 20.79
CA ASP A 138 9.63 0.52 20.40
C ASP A 138 9.76 0.63 18.86
N ASN A 139 10.05 1.83 18.38
CA ASN A 139 10.16 2.11 16.97
C ASN A 139 11.31 1.35 16.31
N ARG A 140 12.43 1.14 17.04
CA ARG A 140 13.59 0.40 16.55
C ARG A 140 13.28 -1.09 16.36
N ARG A 141 12.62 -1.70 17.34
CA ARG A 141 12.17 -3.09 17.27
C ARG A 141 11.24 -3.30 16.07
N LEU A 142 10.26 -2.39 15.89
CA LEU A 142 9.35 -2.45 14.75
C LEU A 142 10.13 -2.41 13.44
N ALA A 143 10.97 -1.36 13.26
CA ALA A 143 11.70 -1.14 12.02
C ALA A 143 12.61 -2.31 11.64
N ALA A 144 13.21 -2.99 12.61
CA ALA A 144 14.12 -4.11 12.39
C ALA A 144 13.42 -5.43 12.02
N SER A 145 12.10 -5.56 12.27
CA SER A 145 11.39 -6.85 12.23
C SER A 145 10.41 -7.02 11.08
N VAL A 146 10.17 -5.97 10.26
CA VAL A 146 9.11 -5.95 9.25
C VAL A 146 9.64 -5.89 7.82
N ASP A 147 8.84 -6.39 6.87
CA ASP A 147 9.12 -6.33 5.43
C ASP A 147 8.63 -5.01 4.82
N VAL A 148 7.50 -4.49 5.29
CA VAL A 148 6.93 -3.20 4.91
C VAL A 148 6.61 -2.41 6.16
N MET A 149 7.10 -1.17 6.24
CA MET A 149 6.84 -0.25 7.33
C MET A 149 6.04 0.96 6.83
N PHE A 150 4.80 1.08 7.28
CA PHE A 150 3.97 2.26 7.03
C PHE A 150 4.31 3.36 8.02
N LEU A 151 4.77 4.51 7.50
CA LEU A 151 5.02 5.72 8.29
C LEU A 151 3.72 6.54 8.35
N CYS A 152 3.06 6.51 9.51
CA CYS A 152 1.80 7.20 9.79
C CYS A 152 1.94 8.27 10.88
N CYS A 153 3.16 8.67 11.24
CA CYS A 153 3.40 9.72 12.21
C CYS A 153 3.14 11.12 11.62
N LEU A 154 2.93 12.09 12.48
CA LEU A 154 2.81 13.50 12.04
C LEU A 154 4.14 14.02 11.48
N PRO A 155 4.13 14.95 10.52
CA PRO A 155 5.34 15.55 9.97
C PRO A 155 6.25 16.16 11.06
N SER A 156 5.66 16.76 12.10
CA SER A 156 6.38 17.34 13.25
C SER A 156 7.13 16.29 14.09
N GLN A 157 6.70 15.04 14.07
CA GLN A 157 7.31 13.93 14.83
C GLN A 157 8.37 13.18 14.01
N LEU A 158 8.39 13.37 12.71
CA LEU A 158 9.20 12.58 11.79
C LEU A 158 10.69 12.63 12.13
N PHE A 159 11.22 13.79 12.50
CA PHE A 159 12.63 13.92 12.84
C PHE A 159 13.02 13.04 14.05
N ALA A 160 12.23 13.12 15.13
CA ALA A 160 12.46 12.33 16.33
C ALA A 160 12.32 10.82 16.07
N VAL A 161 11.29 10.43 15.30
CA VAL A 161 11.07 9.03 14.89
C VAL A 161 12.22 8.52 14.03
N SER A 162 12.63 9.31 13.03
CA SER A 162 13.73 8.94 12.13
C SER A 162 15.04 8.71 12.87
N SER A 163 15.34 9.55 13.87
CA SER A 163 16.55 9.40 14.71
C SER A 163 16.56 8.07 15.47
N GLN A 164 15.40 7.58 15.88
CA GLN A 164 15.28 6.30 16.59
C GLN A 164 15.47 5.08 15.68
N ILE A 165 14.95 5.13 14.44
CA ILE A 165 14.94 3.97 13.54
C ILE A 165 16.10 3.96 12.53
N ARG A 166 16.81 5.07 12.40
CA ARG A 166 17.96 5.17 11.51
C ARG A 166 18.99 4.08 11.80
N GLY A 167 19.42 3.36 10.77
CA GLY A 167 20.36 2.24 10.89
C GLY A 167 19.74 0.93 11.38
N SER A 168 18.46 0.93 11.77
CA SER A 168 17.75 -0.30 12.18
C SER A 168 16.89 -0.89 11.08
N ILE A 169 16.62 -0.13 10.00
CA ILE A 169 15.78 -0.56 8.88
C ILE A 169 16.60 -1.50 7.99
N PRO A 170 16.20 -2.77 7.82
CA PRO A 170 16.86 -3.69 6.91
C PRO A 170 16.80 -3.18 5.46
N LYS A 171 17.84 -3.43 4.66
CA LYS A 171 17.85 -3.05 3.22
C LYS A 171 16.63 -3.59 2.47
N ALA A 172 16.14 -4.75 2.88
CA ALA A 172 14.99 -5.42 2.28
C ALA A 172 13.63 -4.79 2.66
N CYS A 173 13.58 -4.01 3.73
CA CYS A 173 12.34 -3.38 4.20
C CYS A 173 11.95 -2.23 3.27
N VAL A 174 10.68 -2.19 2.88
CA VAL A 174 10.11 -1.06 2.15
C VAL A 174 9.45 -0.11 3.15
N VAL A 175 9.88 1.15 3.15
CA VAL A 175 9.23 2.21 3.91
C VAL A 175 8.14 2.85 3.05
N TYR A 176 6.89 2.57 3.37
CA TYR A 176 5.74 3.20 2.71
C TYR A 176 5.33 4.45 3.50
N SER A 177 5.68 5.62 2.97
CA SER A 177 5.46 6.87 3.70
C SER A 177 4.10 7.48 3.37
N LEU A 178 3.26 7.63 4.39
CA LEU A 178 2.01 8.38 4.35
C LEU A 178 2.17 9.80 4.93
N VAL A 179 3.40 10.17 5.26
CA VAL A 179 3.78 11.55 5.62
C VAL A 179 3.96 12.37 4.35
N THR A 180 2.84 12.72 3.72
CA THR A 180 2.80 13.32 2.37
C THR A 180 3.41 14.72 2.28
N ALA A 181 3.51 15.43 3.39
CA ALA A 181 4.11 16.77 3.46
C ALA A 181 5.65 16.77 3.29
N VAL A 182 6.32 15.61 3.40
CA VAL A 182 7.78 15.53 3.36
C VAL A 182 8.25 14.89 2.06
N PRO A 183 9.10 15.56 1.26
CA PRO A 183 9.63 15.02 0.01
C PRO A 183 10.44 13.73 0.20
N ALA A 184 10.42 12.82 -0.80
CA ALA A 184 11.13 11.54 -0.76
C ALA A 184 12.64 11.69 -0.51
N ALA A 185 13.28 12.69 -1.13
CA ALA A 185 14.70 12.98 -0.92
C ALA A 185 15.03 13.32 0.54
N ARG A 186 14.14 14.08 1.21
CA ARG A 186 14.31 14.44 2.62
C ARG A 186 14.09 13.23 3.52
N LEU A 187 13.10 12.39 3.20
CA LEU A 187 12.87 11.11 3.90
C LEU A 187 14.09 10.20 3.79
N LYS A 188 14.67 10.07 2.59
CA LYS A 188 15.91 9.29 2.36
C LYS A 188 17.03 9.74 3.29
N ASN A 189 17.23 11.05 3.40
CA ASN A 189 18.27 11.61 4.25
C ASN A 189 18.00 11.37 5.74
N PHE A 190 16.75 11.51 6.20
CA PHE A 190 16.38 11.27 7.59
C PHE A 190 16.53 9.81 7.98
N LEU A 191 16.07 8.90 7.13
CA LEU A 191 16.05 7.47 7.42
C LEU A 191 17.38 6.78 7.06
N ALA A 192 18.25 7.42 6.26
CA ALA A 192 19.41 6.80 5.62
C ALA A 192 19.03 5.50 4.87
N HIS A 193 17.88 5.52 4.18
CA HIS A 193 17.27 4.35 3.54
C HIS A 193 16.71 4.73 2.16
N GLY A 194 16.94 3.88 1.14
CA GLY A 194 16.55 4.17 -0.25
C GLY A 194 15.29 3.47 -0.73
N SER A 195 14.83 2.42 -0.02
CA SER A 195 13.60 1.71 -0.39
C SER A 195 12.36 2.41 0.16
N ILE A 196 12.03 3.58 -0.40
CA ILE A 196 10.91 4.41 0.05
C ILE A 196 9.88 4.48 -1.08
N VAL A 197 8.66 4.03 -0.80
CA VAL A 197 7.46 4.28 -1.61
C VAL A 197 6.68 5.42 -0.98
N ARG A 198 6.39 6.46 -1.75
CA ARG A 198 5.69 7.63 -1.26
C ARG A 198 4.64 8.10 -2.26
N PRO A 199 3.35 7.84 -2.02
CA PRO A 199 2.31 8.37 -2.87
C PRO A 199 2.30 9.90 -2.83
N HIS A 200 2.20 10.51 -3.99
CA HIS A 200 2.02 11.95 -4.14
C HIS A 200 0.60 12.22 -4.61
N TYR A 201 -0.24 12.70 -3.70
CA TYR A 201 -1.65 12.97 -3.98
C TYR A 201 -1.84 14.38 -4.52
N SER A 202 -2.50 14.49 -5.67
CA SER A 202 -3.05 15.72 -6.21
C SER A 202 -4.57 15.61 -6.32
N PHE A 203 -5.27 16.73 -6.17
CA PHE A 203 -6.72 16.79 -6.23
C PHE A 203 -7.19 17.44 -7.52
N TYR A 204 -8.26 16.90 -8.09
CA TYR A 204 -8.96 17.57 -9.17
C TYR A 204 -9.98 18.58 -8.62
N GLU A 205 -10.15 19.71 -9.31
CA GLU A 205 -11.07 20.77 -8.87
C GLU A 205 -12.55 20.36 -8.95
N GLN A 206 -12.89 19.50 -9.92
CA GLN A 206 -14.27 19.02 -10.14
C GLN A 206 -14.41 17.60 -9.57
N ASN A 207 -14.71 17.49 -8.29
CA ASN A 207 -14.70 16.17 -7.67
C ASN A 207 -16.06 15.75 -7.10
N PRO A 208 -16.49 14.50 -7.32
CA PRO A 208 -17.71 13.93 -6.76
C PRO A 208 -17.59 13.59 -5.27
N TRP A 209 -17.10 14.54 -4.47
CA TRP A 209 -16.89 14.35 -3.02
C TRP A 209 -18.19 14.05 -2.26
N SER A 210 -19.36 14.44 -2.80
CA SER A 210 -20.65 14.23 -2.17
C SER A 210 -20.92 12.76 -1.89
N LYS A 211 -20.67 11.87 -2.87
CA LYS A 211 -20.87 10.42 -2.69
C LYS A 211 -19.98 9.82 -1.61
N LEU A 212 -18.72 10.29 -1.51
CA LEU A 212 -17.80 9.81 -0.49
C LEU A 212 -18.21 10.25 0.91
N TRP A 213 -18.78 11.44 1.04
CA TRP A 213 -19.23 11.97 2.32
C TRP A 213 -20.44 11.22 2.88
N GLU A 214 -21.30 10.72 2.00
CA GLU A 214 -22.47 9.92 2.37
C GLU A 214 -22.10 8.53 2.95
N THR A 215 -20.89 8.03 2.67
CA THR A 215 -20.44 6.69 3.11
C THR A 215 -20.03 6.61 4.59
N GLY A 216 -20.11 7.71 5.33
CA GLY A 216 -19.80 7.74 6.76
C GLY A 216 -18.31 7.93 7.08
N LYS A 217 -17.93 7.74 8.35
CA LYS A 217 -16.59 8.05 8.86
C LYS A 217 -15.56 6.89 8.79
N SER A 218 -15.90 5.78 8.15
CA SER A 218 -15.00 4.60 8.05
C SER A 218 -14.54 4.37 6.61
N PRO A 219 -13.21 4.37 6.33
CA PRO A 219 -12.68 4.03 5.01
C PRO A 219 -13.14 2.66 4.52
N LEU A 220 -13.32 1.71 5.42
CA LEU A 220 -13.79 0.37 5.09
C LEU A 220 -15.20 0.40 4.51
N LYS A 221 -16.13 1.09 5.17
CA LYS A 221 -17.50 1.24 4.66
C LYS A 221 -17.52 1.98 3.32
N ALA A 222 -16.67 2.98 3.16
CA ALA A 222 -16.53 3.68 1.89
C ALA A 222 -16.05 2.73 0.78
N LEU A 223 -15.09 1.87 1.06
CA LEU A 223 -14.52 0.90 0.10
C LEU A 223 -15.37 -0.37 -0.12
N GLU A 224 -16.52 -0.49 0.54
CA GLU A 224 -17.56 -1.48 0.18
C GLU A 224 -18.38 -1.02 -1.02
N VAL A 225 -18.39 0.27 -1.32
CA VAL A 225 -19.12 0.88 -2.42
C VAL A 225 -18.28 0.84 -3.69
N GLN A 226 -18.79 0.18 -4.74
CA GLN A 226 -18.05 -0.02 -5.99
C GLN A 226 -17.63 1.30 -6.64
N GLU A 227 -18.49 2.30 -6.64
CA GLU A 227 -18.20 3.63 -7.20
C GLU A 227 -17.04 4.31 -6.45
N VAL A 228 -16.93 4.09 -5.15
CA VAL A 228 -15.81 4.60 -4.35
C VAL A 228 -14.52 3.89 -4.72
N ILE A 229 -14.54 2.57 -4.90
CA ILE A 229 -13.36 1.82 -5.38
C ILE A 229 -12.92 2.37 -6.75
N GLU A 230 -13.85 2.62 -7.65
CA GLU A 230 -13.54 3.15 -8.99
C GLU A 230 -12.88 4.53 -8.94
N VAL A 231 -13.37 5.43 -8.08
CA VAL A 231 -12.81 6.79 -7.97
C VAL A 231 -11.52 6.85 -7.13
N THR A 232 -11.19 5.80 -6.37
CA THR A 232 -9.88 5.65 -5.71
C THR A 232 -8.82 5.05 -6.63
N SER A 233 -9.17 4.58 -7.84
CA SER A 233 -8.21 3.99 -8.77
C SER A 233 -7.07 4.97 -9.10
N PRO A 234 -5.81 4.57 -8.89
CA PRO A 234 -4.66 5.44 -9.14
C PRO A 234 -4.39 5.67 -10.64
N PHE A 235 -5.09 4.97 -11.51
CA PHE A 235 -4.91 5.00 -12.96
C PHE A 235 -5.99 5.79 -13.70
N LYS A 236 -6.96 6.34 -12.99
CA LYS A 236 -8.09 7.05 -13.59
C LYS A 236 -7.84 8.56 -13.54
N GLU A 237 -7.92 9.23 -14.71
CA GLU A 237 -7.69 10.67 -14.79
C GLU A 237 -8.74 11.52 -14.07
N ALA A 238 -9.94 10.98 -13.86
CA ALA A 238 -11.06 11.65 -13.18
C ALA A 238 -11.41 11.00 -11.81
N GLY A 239 -10.41 10.60 -11.05
CA GLY A 239 -10.59 10.00 -9.72
C GLY A 239 -10.70 11.04 -8.58
N LEU A 240 -10.86 10.58 -7.34
CA LEU A 240 -10.86 11.43 -6.13
C LEU A 240 -9.50 12.12 -5.92
N SER A 241 -8.43 11.42 -6.23
CA SER A 241 -7.07 11.93 -6.19
C SER A 241 -6.25 11.22 -7.25
N CYS A 242 -5.33 11.94 -7.86
CA CYS A 242 -4.35 11.35 -8.74
C CYS A 242 -3.07 11.06 -7.94
N VAL A 243 -2.68 9.80 -7.85
CA VAL A 243 -1.37 9.42 -7.32
C VAL A 243 -0.33 9.41 -8.43
N GLY A 244 -0.78 9.38 -9.66
CA GLY A 244 0.05 9.29 -10.85
C GLY A 244 0.70 7.91 -11.03
N LEU A 245 1.09 7.65 -12.28
CA LEU A 245 1.81 6.42 -12.64
C LEU A 245 3.14 6.28 -11.89
N LYS A 246 3.70 7.38 -11.40
CA LYS A 246 4.99 7.39 -10.70
C LYS A 246 4.97 6.57 -9.40
N TRP A 247 3.90 6.66 -8.63
CA TRP A 247 3.70 5.81 -7.48
C TRP A 247 3.64 4.32 -7.88
N PHE A 248 2.92 4.01 -8.99
CA PHE A 248 2.84 2.63 -9.46
C PHE A 248 4.20 2.11 -9.94
N GLU A 249 5.02 2.96 -10.56
CA GLU A 249 6.41 2.60 -10.89
C GLU A 249 7.19 2.25 -9.62
N GLU A 250 7.12 3.06 -8.55
CA GLU A 250 7.76 2.76 -7.26
C GLU A 250 7.29 1.40 -6.71
N VAL A 251 5.98 1.13 -6.79
CA VAL A 251 5.40 -0.16 -6.38
C VAL A 251 5.99 -1.30 -7.20
N MET A 252 6.04 -1.19 -8.52
CA MET A 252 6.58 -2.23 -9.42
C MET A 252 8.05 -2.52 -9.14
N TYR A 253 8.87 -1.48 -9.02
CA TYR A 253 10.28 -1.64 -8.67
C TYR A 253 10.49 -2.22 -7.27
N SER A 254 9.61 -1.91 -6.30
CA SER A 254 9.66 -2.51 -4.97
C SER A 254 9.36 -4.01 -5.00
N VAL A 255 8.42 -4.41 -5.82
CA VAL A 255 8.07 -5.81 -6.06
C VAL A 255 9.24 -6.56 -6.70
N LEU A 256 9.91 -5.97 -7.69
CA LEU A 256 11.10 -6.56 -8.32
C LEU A 256 12.32 -6.63 -7.39
N ASN A 257 12.46 -5.69 -6.44
CA ASN A 257 13.48 -5.78 -5.40
C ASN A 257 13.34 -7.05 -4.55
N PHE A 258 12.11 -7.54 -4.37
CA PHE A 258 11.90 -8.82 -3.71
C PHE A 258 12.48 -10.00 -4.50
N SER A 259 12.36 -10.01 -5.84
CA SER A 259 13.00 -11.02 -6.70
C SER A 259 14.52 -11.02 -6.57
N TYR A 260 15.12 -9.81 -6.46
CA TYR A 260 16.56 -9.67 -6.22
C TYR A 260 17.00 -10.36 -4.93
N LEU A 261 16.24 -10.21 -3.85
CA LEU A 261 16.53 -10.85 -2.57
C LEU A 261 16.50 -12.37 -2.64
N LEU A 262 15.60 -12.92 -3.48
CA LEU A 262 15.47 -14.33 -3.72
C LEU A 262 16.46 -14.84 -4.79
N LYS A 263 17.20 -13.94 -5.45
CA LYS A 263 18.08 -14.27 -6.58
C LYS A 263 17.33 -14.91 -7.75
N VAL A 264 16.07 -14.54 -7.96
CA VAL A 264 15.26 -15.04 -9.08
C VAL A 264 15.71 -14.38 -10.38
N PRO A 265 15.91 -15.12 -11.47
CA PRO A 265 16.27 -14.56 -12.77
C PRO A 265 15.29 -13.47 -13.22
N HIS A 266 15.82 -12.42 -13.85
CA HIS A 266 15.00 -11.26 -14.26
C HIS A 266 13.86 -11.64 -15.22
N GLY A 267 14.11 -12.54 -16.18
CA GLY A 267 13.09 -13.00 -17.12
C GLY A 267 11.94 -13.74 -16.43
N LEU A 268 12.25 -14.60 -15.44
CA LEU A 268 11.23 -15.29 -14.64
C LEU A 268 10.44 -14.31 -13.78
N SER A 269 11.12 -13.31 -13.20
CA SER A 269 10.46 -12.26 -12.40
C SER A 269 9.44 -11.47 -13.22
N VAL A 270 9.80 -11.11 -14.46
CA VAL A 270 8.91 -10.42 -15.40
C VAL A 270 7.76 -11.33 -15.83
N GLY A 271 8.02 -12.59 -16.13
CA GLY A 271 6.98 -13.58 -16.46
C GLY A 271 5.94 -13.66 -15.34
N ARG A 272 6.37 -13.79 -14.08
CA ARG A 272 5.47 -13.84 -12.91
C ARG A 272 4.69 -12.55 -12.70
N LEU A 273 5.30 -11.42 -13.02
CA LEU A 273 4.63 -10.13 -12.97
C LEU A 273 3.55 -10.02 -14.05
N ASN A 274 3.84 -10.47 -15.26
CA ASN A 274 2.87 -10.55 -16.35
C ASN A 274 1.71 -11.49 -16.00
N ASP A 275 2.00 -12.67 -15.48
CA ASP A 275 0.98 -13.62 -15.01
C ASP A 275 0.08 -13.01 -13.93
N LEU A 276 0.65 -12.15 -13.07
CA LEU A 276 -0.10 -11.48 -12.01
C LEU A 276 -1.02 -10.39 -12.54
N LEU A 277 -0.54 -9.60 -13.49
CA LEU A 277 -1.25 -8.42 -13.96
C LEU A 277 -2.10 -8.67 -15.21
N PHE A 278 -1.73 -9.64 -16.04
CA PHE A 278 -2.38 -9.91 -17.34
C PHE A 278 -2.86 -11.36 -17.48
N GLY A 279 -2.63 -12.19 -16.46
CA GLY A 279 -3.10 -13.58 -16.46
C GLY A 279 -4.62 -13.69 -16.50
N PRO A 280 -5.16 -14.85 -16.85
CA PRO A 280 -6.59 -15.06 -16.92
C PRO A 280 -7.22 -14.77 -15.55
N SER A 281 -8.13 -13.80 -15.54
CA SER A 281 -8.97 -13.49 -14.38
C SER A 281 -10.37 -13.98 -14.70
N ASP A 282 -11.03 -14.63 -13.75
CA ASP A 282 -12.42 -15.08 -13.90
C ASP A 282 -13.30 -13.89 -14.34
N GLY A 283 -13.87 -13.98 -15.53
CA GLY A 283 -14.82 -13.00 -16.06
C GLY A 283 -14.23 -11.90 -16.98
N VAL A 284 -12.99 -12.03 -17.44
CA VAL A 284 -12.41 -11.10 -18.41
C VAL A 284 -12.28 -11.78 -19.78
N GLU A 285 -12.92 -11.20 -20.78
CA GLU A 285 -12.57 -11.48 -22.18
C GLU A 285 -11.09 -11.12 -22.37
N ALA A 286 -10.33 -12.04 -22.94
CA ALA A 286 -8.92 -11.83 -23.23
C ALA A 286 -8.78 -10.52 -24.04
N ILE A 287 -7.99 -9.58 -23.51
CA ILE A 287 -7.65 -8.37 -24.26
C ILE A 287 -6.93 -8.81 -25.52
N ASP A 288 -7.39 -8.40 -26.68
CA ASP A 288 -6.69 -8.62 -27.94
C ASP A 288 -5.24 -8.15 -27.80
N SER A 289 -4.31 -9.11 -27.74
CA SER A 289 -2.87 -8.91 -27.58
C SER A 289 -2.48 -7.99 -26.42
N PRO A 290 -2.43 -8.50 -25.16
CA PRO A 290 -1.96 -7.69 -24.05
C PRO A 290 -0.51 -7.27 -24.28
N VAL A 291 -0.23 -5.97 -24.12
CA VAL A 291 1.15 -5.48 -24.11
C VAL A 291 1.81 -5.94 -22.81
N LEU A 292 2.67 -6.95 -22.93
CA LEU A 292 3.37 -7.54 -21.79
C LEU A 292 4.65 -6.77 -21.46
N PHE A 293 5.03 -6.75 -20.18
CA PHE A 293 6.33 -6.27 -19.79
C PHE A 293 7.43 -7.20 -20.29
N SER A 294 8.56 -6.60 -20.67
CA SER A 294 9.83 -7.28 -20.89
C SER A 294 10.85 -6.78 -19.86
N SER A 295 12.02 -7.40 -19.80
CA SER A 295 13.09 -6.90 -18.92
C SER A 295 13.52 -5.47 -19.28
N GLU A 296 13.44 -5.09 -20.55
CA GLU A 296 13.73 -3.76 -21.07
C GLU A 296 12.73 -2.69 -20.57
N SER A 297 11.54 -3.13 -20.14
CA SER A 297 10.56 -2.23 -19.51
C SER A 297 11.06 -1.68 -18.16
N PHE A 298 12.05 -2.32 -17.51
CA PHE A 298 12.50 -1.97 -16.16
C PHE A 298 13.94 -1.46 -16.10
N VAL A 299 14.80 -1.85 -17.03
CA VAL A 299 16.21 -1.46 -17.08
C VAL A 299 16.62 -0.99 -18.46
N ASN A 300 17.65 -0.16 -18.55
CA ASN A 300 18.16 0.35 -19.83
C ASN A 300 18.83 -0.75 -20.65
N ALA A 301 18.89 -0.58 -21.96
CA ALA A 301 19.50 -1.53 -22.88
C ALA A 301 20.96 -1.90 -22.51
N SER A 302 21.76 -0.95 -22.05
CA SER A 302 23.12 -1.23 -21.58
C SER A 302 23.17 -2.14 -20.35
N CYS A 303 22.18 -2.02 -19.46
CA CYS A 303 22.06 -2.90 -18.30
C CYS A 303 21.65 -4.32 -18.75
N ILE A 304 20.69 -4.44 -19.68
CA ILE A 304 20.27 -5.75 -20.22
C ILE A 304 21.44 -6.49 -20.85
N GLN A 305 22.26 -5.81 -21.64
CA GLN A 305 23.43 -6.42 -22.27
C GLN A 305 24.46 -6.97 -21.25
N SER A 306 24.48 -6.40 -20.05
CA SER A 306 25.36 -6.86 -18.95
C SER A 306 24.74 -7.97 -18.09
N LEU A 307 23.44 -8.24 -18.22
CA LEU A 307 22.75 -9.26 -17.44
C LEU A 307 22.79 -10.62 -18.17
N SER A 308 23.21 -11.66 -17.48
CA SER A 308 23.02 -13.02 -17.97
C SER A 308 21.56 -13.46 -17.77
N LEU A 309 21.09 -14.43 -18.54
CA LEU A 309 19.72 -14.97 -18.44
C LEU A 309 19.38 -15.51 -17.04
N SER A 310 20.38 -15.95 -16.29
CA SER A 310 20.24 -16.47 -14.93
C SER A 310 20.38 -15.40 -13.83
N SER A 311 20.75 -14.17 -14.20
CA SER A 311 20.94 -13.08 -13.24
C SER A 311 19.61 -12.48 -12.80
N PRO A 312 19.46 -12.09 -11.51
CA PRO A 312 18.36 -11.25 -11.08
C PRO A 312 18.51 -9.84 -11.63
N PHE A 313 17.43 -9.04 -11.58
CA PHE A 313 17.53 -7.59 -11.74
C PHE A 313 18.53 -6.99 -10.75
N PRO A 314 19.13 -5.84 -11.05
CA PRO A 314 19.85 -5.06 -10.04
C PRO A 314 18.91 -4.59 -8.93
N TRP A 315 19.47 -4.22 -7.79
CA TRP A 315 18.70 -3.58 -6.73
C TRP A 315 18.29 -2.16 -7.16
N PHE A 316 16.99 -1.88 -7.11
CA PHE A 316 16.44 -0.57 -7.46
C PHE A 316 16.34 0.34 -6.21
N ASP A 317 16.92 1.52 -6.29
CA ASP A 317 16.73 2.58 -5.29
C ASP A 317 15.41 3.31 -5.58
N LEU A 318 14.37 3.02 -4.81
CA LEU A 318 13.03 3.55 -5.04
C LEU A 318 12.97 5.08 -4.90
N SER A 319 13.80 5.66 -4.04
CA SER A 319 13.90 7.11 -3.91
C SER A 319 14.44 7.78 -5.18
N SER A 320 15.23 7.07 -5.96
CA SER A 320 15.72 7.54 -7.27
C SER A 320 14.68 7.31 -8.36
N VAL A 321 13.85 6.25 -8.25
CA VAL A 321 12.72 5.99 -9.15
C VAL A 321 11.72 7.16 -9.10
N SER A 322 11.41 7.67 -7.92
CA SER A 322 10.47 8.78 -7.77
C SER A 322 10.92 10.08 -8.45
N LEU A 323 12.22 10.28 -8.60
CA LEU A 323 12.80 11.54 -9.09
C LEU A 323 13.18 11.52 -10.58
N ARG A 324 13.24 10.36 -11.23
CA ARG A 324 13.76 10.21 -12.59
C ARG A 324 12.75 9.55 -13.52
N ASN A 325 12.87 9.84 -14.83
CA ASN A 325 12.20 9.06 -15.85
C ASN A 325 12.90 7.70 -15.98
N THR A 326 12.15 6.65 -15.71
CA THR A 326 12.62 5.26 -15.80
C THR A 326 12.28 4.66 -17.16
N PRO A 327 12.81 3.49 -17.53
CA PRO A 327 12.33 2.75 -18.69
C PRO A 327 10.81 2.45 -18.58
N LEU A 328 10.31 2.20 -17.38
CA LEU A 328 8.88 1.96 -17.15
C LEU A 328 8.03 3.21 -17.39
N THR A 329 8.52 4.41 -17.07
CA THR A 329 7.87 5.68 -17.46
C THR A 329 7.66 5.77 -18.97
N LYS A 330 8.72 5.43 -19.74
CA LYS A 330 8.66 5.43 -21.20
C LYS A 330 7.70 4.36 -21.73
N PHE A 331 7.72 3.17 -21.13
CA PHE A 331 6.81 2.08 -21.49
C PHE A 331 5.34 2.50 -21.33
N PHE A 332 4.97 3.13 -20.22
CA PHE A 332 3.61 3.62 -20.01
C PHE A 332 3.21 4.73 -21.00
N SER A 333 4.13 5.63 -21.35
CA SER A 333 3.83 6.69 -22.32
C SER A 333 3.58 6.15 -23.73
N LEU A 334 4.20 5.02 -24.08
CA LEU A 334 3.97 4.33 -25.35
C LEU A 334 2.69 3.49 -25.38
N HIS A 335 2.17 3.11 -24.21
CA HIS A 335 1.03 2.21 -24.09
C HIS A 335 -0.08 2.78 -23.18
N PRO A 336 -0.76 3.88 -23.57
CA PRO A 336 -1.77 4.55 -22.72
C PRO A 336 -2.96 3.64 -22.37
N ARG A 337 -3.33 2.69 -23.24
CA ARG A 337 -4.40 1.72 -22.96
C ARG A 337 -4.12 0.81 -21.78
N LEU A 338 -2.84 0.65 -21.40
CA LEU A 338 -2.45 -0.14 -20.25
C LEU A 338 -3.02 0.41 -18.93
N GLN A 339 -3.21 1.72 -18.84
CA GLN A 339 -3.80 2.35 -17.65
C GLN A 339 -5.24 1.88 -17.41
N CYS A 340 -6.03 1.70 -18.48
CA CYS A 340 -7.39 1.17 -18.37
C CYS A 340 -7.37 -0.27 -17.82
N HIS A 341 -6.44 -1.09 -18.31
CA HIS A 341 -6.27 -2.45 -17.80
C HIS A 341 -5.83 -2.47 -16.34
N LEU A 342 -4.85 -1.67 -15.96
CA LEU A 342 -4.41 -1.56 -14.56
C LEU A 342 -5.52 -1.03 -13.63
N SER A 343 -6.36 -0.13 -14.12
CA SER A 343 -7.58 0.31 -13.41
C SER A 343 -8.52 -0.85 -13.15
N PHE A 344 -8.69 -1.71 -14.13
CA PHE A 344 -9.50 -2.94 -14.00
C PHE A 344 -8.85 -3.90 -12.97
N VAL A 345 -7.55 -4.17 -13.06
CA VAL A 345 -6.82 -5.03 -12.11
C VAL A 345 -6.95 -4.49 -10.68
N TYR A 346 -6.81 -3.17 -10.50
CA TYR A 346 -7.02 -2.51 -9.22
C TYR A 346 -8.43 -2.79 -8.67
N ARG A 347 -9.47 -2.52 -9.47
CA ARG A 347 -10.87 -2.73 -9.10
C ARG A 347 -11.12 -4.18 -8.72
N MET A 348 -10.70 -5.13 -9.55
CA MET A 348 -10.87 -6.56 -9.25
C MET A 348 -10.14 -6.99 -8.00
N SER A 349 -8.94 -6.44 -7.77
CA SER A 349 -8.20 -6.67 -6.54
C SER A 349 -8.96 -6.16 -5.31
N MET A 350 -9.58 -4.99 -5.37
CA MET A 350 -10.29 -4.39 -4.24
C MET A 350 -11.66 -5.05 -3.97
N LEU A 351 -12.33 -5.56 -5.00
CA LEU A 351 -13.63 -6.25 -4.88
C LEU A 351 -13.50 -7.67 -4.33
N LYS A 352 -12.35 -8.33 -4.47
CA LYS A 352 -12.13 -9.66 -3.87
C LYS A 352 -12.23 -9.56 -2.36
N LYS A 353 -13.35 -9.99 -1.80
CA LYS A 353 -13.52 -10.15 -0.35
C LYS A 353 -12.54 -11.22 0.16
N LYS A 354 -12.06 -11.03 1.39
CA LYS A 354 -11.33 -12.06 2.12
C LYS A 354 -12.20 -13.32 2.16
N VAL A 355 -11.69 -14.43 1.66
CA VAL A 355 -12.34 -15.73 1.88
C VAL A 355 -12.17 -16.01 3.36
N LEU A 356 -13.25 -15.83 4.13
CA LEU A 356 -13.32 -16.31 5.50
C LEU A 356 -13.20 -17.85 5.40
N HIS A 357 -12.06 -18.38 5.74
CA HIS A 357 -11.96 -19.79 6.09
C HIS A 357 -12.77 -19.93 7.38
N ASP A 358 -14.00 -20.44 7.25
CA ASP A 358 -14.78 -20.96 8.36
C ASP A 358 -13.96 -22.09 8.99
N THR A 359 -13.20 -21.76 10.03
CA THR A 359 -12.62 -22.72 10.96
C THR A 359 -13.64 -23.05 12.04
N ASP A 360 -14.84 -23.46 11.62
CA ASP A 360 -15.81 -24.09 12.50
C ASP A 360 -16.16 -25.46 11.93
N GLY A 361 -15.60 -26.48 12.57
CA GLY A 361 -16.11 -27.83 12.39
C GLY A 361 -15.03 -28.89 12.25
N CYS A 362 -14.29 -29.20 13.30
CA CYS A 362 -13.86 -30.57 13.63
C CYS A 362 -13.25 -30.62 15.04
N CYS A 363 -14.10 -30.49 16.04
CA CYS A 363 -13.90 -31.14 17.33
C CYS A 363 -15.19 -31.85 17.68
N GLY A 364 -15.28 -33.08 17.25
CA GLY A 364 -16.36 -33.99 17.56
C GLY A 364 -15.86 -35.42 17.50
N HIS A 365 -15.65 -35.97 18.71
CA HIS A 365 -15.37 -37.35 19.08
C HIS A 365 -13.93 -37.85 18.94
#